data_ab7b84048b2fee430cdb104abc93d571
#
_entry.id   ab7b84048b2fee430cdb104abc93d571
#
_cell.length_a   1.000
_cell.length_b   1.000
_cell.length_c   1.000
_cell.angle_alpha   90.00
_cell.angle_beta   90.00
_cell.angle_gamma   90.00
#
_symmetry.space_group_name_H-M   'P 1'
#
loop_
_entity.id
_entity.type
_entity.pdbx_description
1 polymer ?
#
loop_
_entity_poly.entity_id
_entity_poly.type
_entity_poly.pdbx_seq_one_letter_code
_entity_poly.pdbx_strand_id
1 'polypeptide(L)'
;MMNSKLSTMLCTNKRIEVLYEVDTAAGGFAAVVRRSDGTEELYPNCKVETLLDTLAACRGKSLSRMRLLRGMRTGRVRGHIDFYELSLSLILMPLRFRQAVNTGHGVMAYLNIARIVDMKQNGAGSEVRFLSGRTFYVRESAGSVRGKIIAGRELLFDHYFAHMEELHGMRINLRQLQKRTEGSCL
;
A
#
# COMPACT_ATOMS: atom_id res chain seq x y z
N MET A 1 -2.54 19.73 -13.79
CA MET A 1 -2.12 18.62 -14.69
C MET A 1 -1.00 17.88 -13.99
N MET A 2 -1.27 16.69 -13.45
CA MET A 2 -0.27 15.85 -12.82
C MET A 2 0.64 15.26 -13.91
N ASN A 3 1.93 15.39 -13.74
CA ASN A 3 2.96 15.09 -14.73
C ASN A 3 2.82 13.62 -15.21
N SER A 4 2.65 13.37 -16.50
CA SER A 4 2.54 12.02 -17.09
C SER A 4 3.70 11.10 -16.68
N LYS A 5 4.88 11.66 -16.43
CA LYS A 5 6.05 10.98 -15.87
C LYS A 5 5.79 10.41 -14.47
N LEU A 6 5.07 11.13 -13.61
CA LEU A 6 4.74 10.67 -12.24
C LEU A 6 3.87 9.40 -12.31
N SER A 7 2.85 9.40 -13.16
CA SER A 7 1.97 8.25 -13.36
C SER A 7 2.73 7.03 -13.86
N THR A 8 3.59 7.19 -14.88
CA THR A 8 4.37 6.09 -15.45
C THR A 8 5.36 5.50 -14.46
N MET A 9 6.06 6.32 -13.67
CA MET A 9 7.02 5.86 -12.66
C MET A 9 6.34 5.14 -11.50
N LEU A 10 5.17 5.58 -11.06
CA LEU A 10 4.41 4.93 -9.99
C LEU A 10 3.71 3.66 -10.45
N CYS A 11 3.27 3.61 -11.70
CA CYS A 11 2.62 2.42 -12.28
C CYS A 11 3.60 1.29 -12.58
N THR A 12 4.88 1.59 -12.84
CA THR A 12 5.89 0.55 -12.98
C THR A 12 6.12 -0.14 -11.64
N ASN A 13 5.87 -1.42 -11.61
CA ASN A 13 5.69 -2.32 -10.47
C ASN A 13 6.96 -2.55 -9.63
N LYS A 14 7.78 -1.54 -9.40
CA LYS A 14 8.99 -1.69 -8.60
C LYS A 14 8.64 -1.53 -7.11
N ARG A 15 8.33 -2.65 -6.51
CA ARG A 15 8.51 -3.08 -5.11
C ARG A 15 8.56 -1.94 -4.08
N ILE A 16 7.51 -1.12 -3.99
CA ILE A 16 7.37 -0.07 -2.98
C ILE A 16 7.40 -0.71 -1.60
N GLU A 17 8.23 -0.19 -0.71
CA GLU A 17 8.28 -0.56 0.70
C GLU A 17 7.58 0.46 1.59
N VAL A 18 7.88 1.75 1.38
CA VAL A 18 7.34 2.82 2.21
C VAL A 18 7.03 4.05 1.35
N LEU A 19 5.90 4.69 1.67
CA LEU A 19 5.57 6.04 1.24
C LEU A 19 5.52 6.92 2.49
N TYR A 20 6.17 8.08 2.47
CA TYR A 20 6.16 9.00 3.60
C TYR A 20 6.46 10.43 3.13
N GLU A 21 6.35 11.39 4.03
CA GLU A 21 6.60 12.80 3.74
C GLU A 21 7.80 13.29 4.55
N VAL A 22 8.67 14.08 3.93
CA VAL A 22 9.80 14.73 4.59
C VAL A 22 9.68 16.24 4.45
N ASP A 23 10.23 16.94 5.43
CA ASP A 23 10.40 18.39 5.33
C ASP A 23 11.65 18.68 4.51
N THR A 24 11.59 19.66 3.63
CA THR A 24 12.73 20.07 2.83
C THR A 24 13.49 21.22 3.50
N ALA A 25 14.79 21.32 3.22
CA ALA A 25 15.63 22.39 3.78
C ALA A 25 15.14 23.80 3.43
N ALA A 26 14.36 23.95 2.35
CA ALA A 26 13.76 25.22 1.93
C ALA A 26 12.44 25.55 2.68
N GLY A 27 12.08 24.79 3.73
CA GLY A 27 10.86 25.04 4.51
C GLY A 27 9.58 24.46 3.90
N GLY A 28 9.70 23.71 2.78
CA GLY A 28 8.59 23.00 2.14
C GLY A 28 8.52 21.53 2.58
N PHE A 29 7.82 20.74 1.79
CA PHE A 29 7.69 19.29 2.00
C PHE A 29 7.90 18.53 0.68
N ALA A 30 8.23 17.25 0.79
CA ALA A 30 8.30 16.33 -0.34
C ALA A 30 7.74 14.97 0.08
N ALA A 31 6.98 14.34 -0.80
CA ALA A 31 6.64 12.94 -0.63
C ALA A 31 7.79 12.06 -1.14
N VAL A 32 8.04 10.97 -0.43
CA VAL A 32 9.11 10.02 -0.73
C VAL A 32 8.52 8.65 -1.01
N VAL A 33 8.98 8.01 -2.09
CA VAL A 33 8.73 6.61 -2.42
C VAL A 33 10.02 5.84 -2.20
N ARG A 34 10.06 4.99 -1.17
CA ARG A 34 11.19 4.08 -0.94
C ARG A 34 10.89 2.71 -1.53
N ARG A 35 11.84 2.19 -2.32
CA ARG A 35 11.74 0.90 -3.00
C ARG A 35 12.69 -0.14 -2.40
N SER A 36 12.41 -1.42 -2.67
CA SER A 36 13.19 -2.54 -2.14
C SER A 36 14.61 -2.65 -2.71
N ASP A 37 14.90 -2.02 -3.85
CA ASP A 37 16.24 -1.91 -4.42
C ASP A 37 17.09 -0.82 -3.74
N GLY A 38 16.48 -0.11 -2.81
CA GLY A 38 17.12 0.94 -2.06
C GLY A 38 16.98 2.32 -2.65
N THR A 39 16.35 2.48 -3.80
CA THR A 39 16.09 3.79 -4.37
C THR A 39 15.05 4.55 -3.56
N GLU A 40 15.27 5.84 -3.39
CA GLU A 40 14.31 6.79 -2.83
C GLU A 40 14.03 7.87 -3.87
N GLU A 41 12.77 7.96 -4.25
CA GLU A 41 12.31 8.96 -5.21
C GLU A 41 11.60 10.06 -4.44
N LEU A 42 12.09 11.31 -4.58
CA LEU A 42 11.50 12.49 -3.96
C LEU A 42 10.59 13.21 -4.94
N TYR A 43 9.42 13.60 -4.46
CA TYR A 43 8.43 14.38 -5.18
C TYR A 43 8.21 15.71 -4.45
N PRO A 44 8.95 16.77 -4.81
CA PRO A 44 8.85 18.09 -4.17
C PRO A 44 7.45 18.68 -4.28
N ASN A 45 7.00 19.37 -3.23
CA ASN A 45 5.69 19.99 -3.13
C ASN A 45 4.51 19.03 -3.39
N CYS A 46 4.72 17.74 -3.16
CA CYS A 46 3.72 16.71 -3.30
C CYS A 46 3.42 16.08 -1.93
N LYS A 47 2.15 16.00 -1.56
CA LYS A 47 1.71 15.29 -0.35
C LYS A 47 1.70 13.79 -0.60
N VAL A 48 1.96 13.01 0.43
CA VAL A 48 1.93 11.54 0.34
C VAL A 48 0.55 11.01 -0.06
N GLU A 49 -0.53 11.69 0.35
CA GLU A 49 -1.90 11.36 -0.06
C GLU A 49 -2.11 11.49 -1.58
N THR A 50 -1.45 12.46 -2.22
CA THR A 50 -1.49 12.63 -3.68
C THR A 50 -0.81 11.45 -4.38
N LEU A 51 0.31 10.94 -3.82
CA LEU A 51 0.93 9.72 -4.33
C LEU A 51 0.03 8.51 -4.17
N LEU A 52 -0.63 8.37 -3.01
CA LEU A 52 -1.58 7.29 -2.76
C LEU A 52 -2.75 7.30 -3.74
N ASP A 53 -3.31 8.48 -3.99
CA ASP A 53 -4.43 8.64 -4.94
C ASP A 53 -3.99 8.28 -6.36
N THR A 54 -2.79 8.72 -6.75
CA THR A 54 -2.18 8.35 -8.04
C THR A 54 -1.97 6.83 -8.16
N LEU A 55 -1.41 6.21 -7.11
CA LEU A 55 -1.20 4.76 -7.07
C LEU A 55 -2.52 3.98 -7.14
N ALA A 56 -3.57 4.48 -6.48
CA ALA A 56 -4.90 3.90 -6.54
C ALA A 56 -5.47 4.02 -7.97
N ALA A 57 -5.41 5.21 -8.56
CA ALA A 57 -5.89 5.47 -9.92
C ALA A 57 -5.18 4.59 -10.96
N CYS A 58 -3.85 4.42 -10.87
CA CYS A 58 -3.08 3.51 -11.72
C CYS A 58 -3.56 2.04 -11.65
N ARG A 59 -4.29 1.67 -10.61
CA ARG A 59 -4.85 0.32 -10.39
C ARG A 59 -6.35 0.25 -10.54
N GLY A 60 -6.96 1.27 -11.15
CA GLY A 60 -8.41 1.37 -11.34
C GLY A 60 -9.18 1.52 -10.03
N LYS A 61 -8.52 1.98 -8.95
CA LYS A 61 -9.13 2.18 -7.63
C LYS A 61 -9.26 3.67 -7.30
N SER A 62 -10.19 4.00 -6.41
CA SER A 62 -10.40 5.37 -5.90
C SER A 62 -10.32 5.36 -4.39
N LEU A 63 -9.47 6.20 -3.82
CA LEU A 63 -9.35 6.34 -2.36
C LEU A 63 -10.64 6.86 -1.74
N SER A 64 -11.33 7.78 -2.42
CA SER A 64 -12.61 8.31 -1.96
C SER A 64 -13.66 7.20 -1.84
N ARG A 65 -13.75 6.32 -2.85
CA ARG A 65 -14.65 5.17 -2.83
C ARG A 65 -14.26 4.15 -1.74
N MET A 66 -12.98 3.89 -1.55
CA MET A 66 -12.50 3.01 -0.47
C MET A 66 -12.90 3.55 0.91
N ARG A 67 -12.75 4.88 1.15
CA ARG A 67 -13.17 5.54 2.39
C ARG A 67 -14.68 5.46 2.60
N LEU A 68 -15.46 5.67 1.54
CA LEU A 68 -16.93 5.56 1.58
C LEU A 68 -17.38 4.16 1.96
N LEU A 69 -16.87 3.13 1.28
CA LEU A 69 -17.20 1.72 1.55
C LEU A 69 -16.82 1.32 2.98
N ARG A 70 -15.68 1.79 3.48
CA ARG A 70 -15.29 1.56 4.88
C ARG A 70 -16.24 2.25 5.85
N GLY A 71 -16.62 3.49 5.58
CA GLY A 71 -17.61 4.23 6.37
C GLY A 71 -18.94 3.48 6.45
N MET A 72 -19.44 2.97 5.34
CA MET A 72 -20.67 2.17 5.28
C MET A 72 -20.58 0.89 6.14
N ARG A 73 -19.46 0.18 6.10
CA ARG A 73 -19.25 -1.04 6.90
C ARG A 73 -19.14 -0.76 8.40
N THR A 74 -18.63 0.39 8.79
CA THR A 74 -18.38 0.73 10.21
C THR A 74 -19.45 1.65 10.81
N GLY A 75 -20.47 2.05 10.04
CA GLY A 75 -21.49 3.02 10.45
C GLY A 75 -20.97 4.43 10.72
N ARG A 76 -19.78 4.77 10.21
CA ARG A 76 -19.13 6.08 10.38
C ARG A 76 -19.15 6.87 9.06
N VAL A 77 -19.48 8.14 9.13
CA VAL A 77 -19.54 9.03 7.94
C VAL A 77 -18.17 9.16 7.24
N ARG A 78 -17.08 9.05 7.98
CA ARG A 78 -15.70 8.99 7.45
C ARG A 78 -14.96 7.87 8.18
N GLY A 79 -14.87 6.70 7.55
CA GLY A 79 -14.09 5.59 8.08
C GLY A 79 -12.59 5.86 7.95
N HIS A 80 -11.84 5.64 9.03
CA HIS A 80 -10.39 5.54 8.97
C HIS A 80 -10.05 4.30 8.13
N ILE A 81 -9.15 4.42 7.15
CA ILE A 81 -8.69 3.27 6.37
C ILE A 81 -7.52 2.66 7.12
N ASP A 82 -7.71 1.43 7.61
CA ASP A 82 -6.67 0.67 8.30
C ASP A 82 -5.63 0.13 7.32
N PHE A 83 -6.06 -0.21 6.09
CA PHE A 83 -5.21 -0.72 5.01
C PHE A 83 -5.66 -0.20 3.66
N TYR A 84 -4.72 0.25 2.84
CA TYR A 84 -4.93 0.65 1.46
C TYR A 84 -4.62 -0.53 0.54
N GLU A 85 -5.63 -1.28 0.17
CA GLU A 85 -5.56 -2.48 -0.66
C GLU A 85 -5.47 -2.11 -2.14
N LEU A 86 -4.28 -1.80 -2.63
CA LEU A 86 -4.08 -1.35 -4.00
C LEU A 86 -3.88 -2.49 -4.99
N SER A 87 -3.20 -3.56 -4.58
CA SER A 87 -3.05 -4.83 -5.32
C SER A 87 -2.60 -5.93 -4.37
N LEU A 88 -2.53 -7.19 -4.84
CA LEU A 88 -1.99 -8.33 -4.08
C LEU A 88 -0.56 -8.09 -3.55
N SER A 89 0.25 -7.33 -4.26
CA SER A 89 1.64 -7.03 -3.87
C SER A 89 1.79 -5.67 -3.19
N LEU A 90 0.71 -4.90 -3.06
CA LEU A 90 0.73 -3.55 -2.51
C LEU A 90 -0.48 -3.31 -1.62
N ILE A 91 -0.36 -3.72 -0.38
CA ILE A 91 -1.28 -3.41 0.71
C ILE A 91 -0.52 -2.50 1.68
N LEU A 92 -0.94 -1.25 1.76
CA LEU A 92 -0.25 -0.22 2.52
C LEU A 92 -0.94 -0.01 3.87
N MET A 93 -0.14 -0.12 4.93
CA MET A 93 -0.53 0.07 6.31
C MET A 93 -0.11 1.46 6.80
N PRO A 94 -1.04 2.35 7.19
CA PRO A 94 -0.69 3.65 7.75
C PRO A 94 -0.16 3.51 9.18
N LEU A 95 1.01 4.11 9.43
CA LEU A 95 1.62 4.19 10.76
C LEU A 95 2.14 5.61 11.01
N ARG A 96 2.03 6.08 12.25
CA ARG A 96 2.61 7.35 12.65
C ARG A 96 4.12 7.23 12.77
N PHE A 97 4.89 8.00 11.99
CA PHE A 97 6.36 7.90 12.00
C PHE A 97 7.05 9.14 12.59
N ARG A 98 6.41 10.30 12.59
CA ARG A 98 6.95 11.54 13.16
C ARG A 98 5.89 12.38 13.88
N GLN A 99 6.32 13.38 14.64
CA GLN A 99 5.43 14.46 15.10
C GLN A 99 5.24 15.49 13.98
N ALA A 100 4.09 16.12 13.95
CA ALA A 100 3.90 17.31 13.11
C ALA A 100 4.78 18.44 13.64
N VAL A 101 5.68 18.92 12.80
CA VAL A 101 6.49 20.11 13.11
C VAL A 101 5.71 21.36 12.75
N ASN A 102 4.96 21.31 11.64
CA ASN A 102 4.11 22.39 11.15
C ASN A 102 2.71 21.90 10.83
N THR A 103 1.73 22.80 10.93
CA THR A 103 0.34 22.51 10.54
C THR A 103 0.27 22.12 9.06
N GLY A 104 -0.28 20.96 8.76
CA GLY A 104 -0.45 20.47 7.38
C GLY A 104 0.66 19.55 6.85
N HIS A 105 1.75 19.32 7.62
CA HIS A 105 2.75 18.33 7.27
C HIS A 105 2.31 16.91 7.65
N GLY A 106 2.52 15.96 6.77
CA GLY A 106 2.14 14.56 6.98
C GLY A 106 2.93 13.89 8.09
N VAL A 107 2.25 13.24 9.00
CA VAL A 107 2.84 12.46 10.12
C VAL A 107 2.76 10.95 9.89
N MET A 108 2.06 10.54 8.84
CA MET A 108 1.83 9.14 8.52
C MET A 108 2.81 8.67 7.46
N ALA A 109 3.35 7.48 7.68
CA ALA A 109 4.01 6.67 6.67
C ALA A 109 3.12 5.49 6.30
N TYR A 110 3.21 5.03 5.07
CA TYR A 110 2.41 3.93 4.53
C TYR A 110 3.35 2.79 4.17
N LEU A 111 3.35 1.75 5.00
CA LEU A 111 4.26 0.62 4.88
C LEU A 111 3.60 -0.53 4.13
N ASN A 112 4.30 -1.11 3.17
CA ASN A 112 3.79 -2.25 2.41
C ASN A 112 3.89 -3.55 3.22
N ILE A 113 2.75 -4.08 3.67
CA ILE A 113 2.65 -5.31 4.46
C ILE A 113 3.32 -6.50 3.77
N ALA A 114 3.17 -6.62 2.45
CA ALA A 114 3.76 -7.73 1.68
C ALA A 114 5.30 -7.72 1.69
N ARG A 115 5.92 -6.65 2.22
CA ARG A 115 7.38 -6.47 2.30
C ARG A 115 7.93 -6.52 3.72
N ILE A 116 7.08 -6.55 4.74
CA ILE A 116 7.51 -6.57 6.14
C ILE A 116 7.90 -7.99 6.54
N VAL A 117 9.13 -8.14 7.07
CA VAL A 117 9.63 -9.40 7.63
C VAL A 117 9.25 -9.49 9.11
N ASP A 118 9.68 -8.50 9.87
CA ASP A 118 9.47 -8.44 11.32
C ASP A 118 9.53 -6.99 11.83
N MET A 119 9.41 -6.86 13.14
CA MET A 119 9.53 -5.59 13.84
C MET A 119 10.10 -5.81 15.24
N LYS A 120 10.79 -4.82 15.76
CA LYS A 120 11.29 -4.80 17.14
C LYS A 120 10.92 -3.48 17.81
N GLN A 121 10.83 -3.51 19.14
CA GLN A 121 10.73 -2.30 19.95
C GLN A 121 12.01 -1.48 19.78
N ASN A 122 11.89 -0.17 19.64
CA ASN A 122 13.01 0.76 19.61
C ASN A 122 12.62 2.04 20.37
N GLY A 123 13.07 2.15 21.61
CA GLY A 123 12.65 3.23 22.50
C GLY A 123 11.14 3.27 22.71
N ALA A 124 10.55 4.45 22.55
CA ALA A 124 9.10 4.66 22.64
C ALA A 124 8.33 4.23 21.37
N GLY A 125 9.03 3.89 20.29
CA GLY A 125 8.45 3.47 19.00
C GLY A 125 8.88 2.07 18.61
N SER A 126 8.78 1.80 17.32
CA SER A 126 9.11 0.50 16.73
C SER A 126 9.94 0.66 15.47
N GLU A 127 10.83 -0.27 15.24
CA GLU A 127 11.60 -0.39 14.01
C GLU A 127 11.08 -1.57 13.20
N VAL A 128 10.59 -1.31 12.00
CA VAL A 128 10.03 -2.31 11.08
C VAL A 128 11.09 -2.68 10.06
N ARG A 129 11.37 -3.99 9.90
CA ARG A 129 12.33 -4.53 8.94
C ARG A 129 11.64 -5.10 7.73
N PHE A 130 12.17 -4.76 6.54
CA PHE A 130 11.67 -5.19 5.25
C PHE A 130 12.47 -6.34 4.65
N LEU A 131 11.91 -6.99 3.63
CA LEU A 131 12.57 -8.04 2.85
C LEU A 131 13.90 -7.60 2.21
N SER A 132 14.08 -6.29 1.96
CA SER A 132 15.34 -5.71 1.50
C SER A 132 16.46 -5.71 2.57
N GLY A 133 16.14 -6.07 3.83
CA GLY A 133 17.02 -5.94 4.98
C GLY A 133 17.01 -4.54 5.61
N ARG A 134 16.38 -3.55 4.98
CA ARG A 134 16.29 -2.18 5.49
C ARG A 134 15.25 -2.06 6.60
N THR A 135 15.42 -1.04 7.42
CA THR A 135 14.49 -0.74 8.52
C THR A 135 13.83 0.62 8.33
N PHE A 136 12.69 0.79 9.00
CA PHE A 136 11.97 2.06 9.08
C PHE A 136 11.42 2.25 10.49
N TYR A 137 11.72 3.40 11.08
CA TYR A 137 11.25 3.74 12.41
C TYR A 137 9.85 4.35 12.36
N VAL A 138 8.99 3.91 13.29
CA VAL A 138 7.64 4.44 13.50
C VAL A 138 7.42 4.76 14.98
N ARG A 139 6.60 5.76 15.27
CA ARG A 139 6.33 6.23 16.64
C ARG A 139 5.21 5.47 17.35
N GLU A 140 4.76 4.38 16.81
CA GLU A 140 3.76 3.54 17.43
C GLU A 140 4.43 2.42 18.25
N SER A 141 3.77 2.01 19.35
CA SER A 141 4.28 0.93 20.21
C SER A 141 4.36 -0.40 19.47
N ALA A 142 5.26 -1.28 19.90
CA ALA A 142 5.44 -2.60 19.31
C ALA A 142 4.15 -3.43 19.31
N GLY A 143 3.33 -3.33 20.35
CA GLY A 143 2.03 -4.02 20.42
C GLY A 143 1.07 -3.55 19.34
N SER A 144 0.94 -2.22 19.13
CA SER A 144 0.11 -1.62 18.08
C SER A 144 0.57 -2.04 16.69
N VAL A 145 1.87 -1.91 16.40
CA VAL A 145 2.44 -2.25 15.10
C VAL A 145 2.29 -3.74 14.80
N ARG A 146 2.55 -4.61 15.80
CA ARG A 146 2.39 -6.06 15.66
C ARG A 146 0.96 -6.46 15.34
N GLY A 147 -0.02 -5.91 16.07
CA GLY A 147 -1.44 -6.15 15.80
C GLY A 147 -1.83 -5.76 14.38
N LYS A 148 -1.39 -4.61 13.91
CA LYS A 148 -1.64 -4.16 12.53
C LYS A 148 -0.93 -5.06 11.50
N ILE A 149 0.29 -5.53 11.75
CA ILE A 149 1.00 -6.45 10.84
C ILE A 149 0.25 -7.78 10.73
N ILE A 150 -0.24 -8.33 11.85
CA ILE A 150 -1.03 -9.57 11.85
C ILE A 150 -2.29 -9.38 11.02
N ALA A 151 -3.11 -8.37 11.32
CA ALA A 151 -4.34 -8.09 10.59
C ALA A 151 -4.09 -7.83 9.09
N GLY A 152 -3.01 -7.13 8.75
CA GLY A 152 -2.63 -6.89 7.35
C GLY A 152 -2.16 -8.15 6.63
N ARG A 153 -1.54 -9.09 7.32
CA ARG A 153 -1.16 -10.40 6.75
C ARG A 153 -2.38 -11.29 6.53
N GLU A 154 -3.32 -11.32 7.47
CA GLU A 154 -4.61 -12.02 7.29
C GLU A 154 -5.31 -11.49 6.04
N LEU A 155 -5.43 -10.17 5.89
CA LEU A 155 -5.99 -9.55 4.70
C LEU A 155 -5.23 -9.94 3.41
N LEU A 156 -3.91 -10.01 3.45
CA LEU A 156 -3.08 -10.43 2.31
C LEU A 156 -3.37 -11.90 1.93
N PHE A 157 -3.53 -12.78 2.91
CA PHE A 157 -3.89 -14.18 2.68
C PHE A 157 -5.29 -14.31 2.08
N ASP A 158 -6.30 -13.61 2.61
CA ASP A 158 -7.66 -13.61 2.07
C ASP A 158 -7.68 -13.19 0.59
N HIS A 159 -6.98 -12.12 0.25
CA HIS A 159 -6.84 -11.67 -1.13
C HIS A 159 -6.15 -12.70 -2.03
N TYR A 160 -5.10 -13.35 -1.52
CA TYR A 160 -4.37 -14.37 -2.26
C TYR A 160 -5.27 -15.57 -2.55
N PHE A 161 -6.00 -16.08 -1.56
CA PHE A 161 -6.90 -17.21 -1.74
C PHE A 161 -8.04 -16.88 -2.69
N ALA A 162 -8.71 -15.73 -2.54
CA ALA A 162 -9.75 -15.30 -3.46
C ALA A 162 -9.25 -15.25 -4.91
N HIS A 163 -8.04 -14.72 -5.13
CA HIS A 163 -7.44 -14.68 -6.47
C HIS A 163 -7.10 -16.06 -7.02
N MET A 164 -6.62 -16.97 -6.18
CA MET A 164 -6.36 -18.37 -6.58
C MET A 164 -7.63 -19.10 -6.97
N GLU A 165 -8.74 -18.88 -6.27
CA GLU A 165 -10.05 -19.43 -6.61
C GLU A 165 -10.56 -18.93 -7.96
N GLU A 166 -10.43 -17.61 -8.23
CA GLU A 166 -10.76 -17.03 -9.55
C GLU A 166 -9.96 -17.66 -10.68
N LEU A 167 -8.63 -17.80 -10.49
CA LEU A 167 -7.74 -18.41 -11.48
C LEU A 167 -8.12 -19.88 -11.73
N HIS A 168 -8.47 -20.60 -10.67
CA HIS A 168 -8.91 -22.00 -10.79
C HIS A 168 -10.23 -22.10 -11.59
N GLY A 169 -11.21 -21.28 -11.29
CA GLY A 169 -12.46 -21.18 -12.01
C GLY A 169 -12.27 -20.87 -13.50
N MET A 170 -11.42 -19.88 -13.83
CA MET A 170 -11.08 -19.56 -15.21
C MET A 170 -10.43 -20.74 -15.95
N ARG A 171 -9.52 -21.47 -15.30
CA ARG A 171 -8.85 -22.64 -15.90
C ARG A 171 -9.83 -23.77 -16.22
N ILE A 172 -10.83 -24.00 -15.37
CA ILE A 172 -11.90 -24.98 -15.63
C ILE A 172 -12.73 -24.56 -16.83
N ASN A 173 -13.14 -23.29 -16.89
CA ASN A 173 -13.95 -22.76 -18.00
C ASN A 173 -13.21 -22.85 -19.34
N LEU A 174 -11.92 -22.49 -19.38
CA LEU A 174 -11.09 -22.60 -20.58
C LEU A 174 -11.00 -24.06 -21.08
N ARG A 175 -10.80 -25.03 -20.18
CA ARG A 175 -10.79 -26.45 -20.56
C ARG A 175 -12.11 -26.94 -21.11
N GLN A 176 -13.24 -26.46 -20.59
CA GLN A 176 -14.57 -26.78 -21.11
C GLN A 176 -14.80 -26.19 -22.50
N LEU A 177 -14.33 -24.94 -22.74
CA LEU A 177 -14.40 -24.31 -24.05
C LEU A 177 -13.54 -25.06 -25.08
N GLN A 178 -12.33 -25.46 -24.75
CA GLN A 178 -11.46 -26.27 -25.64
C GLN A 178 -12.13 -27.58 -26.05
N LYS A 179 -12.71 -28.34 -25.09
CA LYS A 179 -13.43 -29.58 -25.40
C LYS A 179 -14.64 -29.37 -26.33
N ARG A 180 -15.34 -28.24 -26.22
CA ARG A 180 -16.46 -27.91 -27.11
C ARG A 180 -16.00 -27.60 -28.53
N THR A 181 -14.88 -26.91 -28.69
CA THR A 181 -14.31 -26.61 -30.02
C THR A 181 -13.77 -27.86 -30.71
N GLU A 182 -13.14 -28.77 -29.98
CA GLU A 182 -12.63 -30.02 -30.50
C GLU A 182 -13.76 -31.03 -30.87
N GLY A 183 -14.87 -31.04 -30.13
CA GLY A 183 -16.03 -31.88 -30.39
C GLY A 183 -16.97 -31.37 -31.49
N SER A 184 -16.79 -30.15 -31.99
CA SER A 184 -17.63 -29.51 -33.06
C SER A 184 -17.00 -29.66 -34.45
N CYS A 185 -15.87 -30.32 -34.58
CA CYS A 185 -15.13 -30.59 -35.83
C CYS A 185 -15.33 -32.03 -36.36
N LEU A 186 -16.30 -32.77 -35.86
CA LEU A 186 -16.76 -34.08 -36.34
C LEU A 186 -18.18 -33.94 -36.84
#